data_5cbe3851bb8f55e3c4267666827caf59
#
_entry.id   5cbe3851bb8f55e3c4267666827caf59
#
_cell.length_a   1.000
_cell.length_b   1.000
_cell.length_c   1.000
_cell.angle_alpha   90.00
_cell.angle_beta   90.00
_cell.angle_gamma   90.00
#
_symmetry.space_group_name_H-M   'P 1'
#
loop_
_entity.id
_entity.type
_entity.pdbx_description
1 polymer ?
#
loop_
_entity_poly.entity_id
_entity_poly.type
_entity_poly.pdbx_seq_one_letter_code
_entity_poly.pdbx_strand_id
1 'polypeptide(L)'
;MSSNQKNSGIKSTLEFGPVIIFFLAYILFNRYDISLNIYGQTYEGFVLATTIFIPIILITTFLTWKLTGEVSKMQLFTAILVVVFGGMTILFNDDRFFKMKPTLVYFLFGFVLLVGLLRGKSYLESLMGTMLPMEREGWMIISRRITGFFFFLGLLNEFVWRTFSTEVWVYFKTFGLSIA
;
A
#
# COMPACT_ATOMS: atom_id res chain seq x y z
N MET A 1 -11.32 -32.80 13.84
CA MET A 1 -10.63 -31.62 13.30
C MET A 1 -10.06 -30.85 14.47
N SER A 2 -8.71 -30.71 14.56
CA SER A 2 -8.07 -30.07 15.72
C SER A 2 -8.37 -28.59 15.76
N SER A 3 -8.47 -27.99 16.94
CA SER A 3 -8.71 -26.57 17.19
C SER A 3 -7.73 -25.66 16.40
N ASN A 4 -6.55 -26.14 16.11
CA ASN A 4 -5.50 -25.45 15.35
C ASN A 4 -5.85 -25.27 13.86
N GLN A 5 -6.52 -26.24 13.24
CA GLN A 5 -6.94 -26.17 11.84
C GLN A 5 -8.10 -25.19 11.64
N LYS A 6 -9.01 -25.10 12.62
CA LYS A 6 -10.14 -24.16 12.59
C LYS A 6 -9.67 -22.71 12.72
N ASN A 7 -8.67 -22.44 13.58
CA ASN A 7 -8.09 -21.11 13.74
C ASN A 7 -7.29 -20.67 12.51
N SER A 8 -6.61 -21.58 11.81
CA SER A 8 -5.91 -21.28 10.57
C SER A 8 -6.88 -20.89 9.45
N GLY A 9 -8.00 -21.60 9.29
CA GLY A 9 -9.01 -21.28 8.28
C GLY A 9 -9.67 -19.92 8.53
N ILE A 10 -10.05 -19.62 9.77
CA ILE A 10 -10.64 -18.31 10.14
C ILE A 10 -9.64 -17.17 9.86
N LYS A 11 -8.36 -17.37 10.22
CA LYS A 11 -7.31 -16.37 9.99
C LYS A 11 -7.16 -16.05 8.49
N SER A 12 -7.04 -17.09 7.65
CA SER A 12 -6.94 -16.90 6.19
C SER A 12 -8.17 -16.21 5.61
N THR A 13 -9.37 -16.57 6.07
CA THR A 13 -10.60 -15.92 5.59
C THR A 13 -10.66 -14.43 5.98
N LEU A 14 -10.23 -14.08 7.20
CA LEU A 14 -10.18 -12.69 7.65
C LEU A 14 -9.05 -11.88 6.98
N GLU A 15 -7.97 -12.52 6.56
CA GLU A 15 -6.87 -11.87 5.84
C GLU A 15 -7.21 -11.61 4.36
N PHE A 16 -7.79 -12.58 3.66
CA PHE A 16 -8.08 -12.49 2.22
C PHE A 16 -9.51 -12.03 1.91
N GLY A 17 -10.45 -12.25 2.82
CA GLY A 17 -11.85 -11.86 2.65
C GLY A 17 -12.06 -10.39 2.22
N PRO A 18 -11.43 -9.42 2.89
CA PRO A 18 -11.52 -8.01 2.52
C PRO A 18 -11.15 -7.73 1.06
N VAL A 19 -10.08 -8.38 0.57
CA VAL A 19 -9.59 -8.21 -0.81
C VAL A 19 -10.61 -8.77 -1.81
N ILE A 20 -11.19 -9.91 -1.51
CA ILE A 20 -12.24 -10.51 -2.36
C ILE A 20 -13.47 -9.60 -2.41
N ILE A 21 -13.91 -9.08 -1.26
CA ILE A 21 -15.06 -8.16 -1.18
C ILE A 21 -14.77 -6.88 -1.98
N PHE A 22 -13.56 -6.34 -1.87
CA PHE A 22 -13.15 -5.17 -2.65
C PHE A 22 -13.27 -5.41 -4.15
N PHE A 23 -12.73 -6.52 -4.67
CA PHE A 23 -12.80 -6.84 -6.10
C PHE A 23 -14.23 -7.07 -6.57
N LEU A 24 -15.05 -7.76 -5.78
CA LEU A 24 -16.47 -7.96 -6.10
C LEU A 24 -17.22 -6.63 -6.14
N ALA A 25 -17.03 -5.76 -5.14
CA ALA A 25 -17.63 -4.43 -5.12
C ALA A 25 -17.17 -3.58 -6.31
N TYR A 26 -15.88 -3.59 -6.62
CA TYR A 26 -15.31 -2.87 -7.77
C TYR A 26 -15.91 -3.35 -9.09
N ILE A 27 -15.98 -4.67 -9.32
CA ILE A 27 -16.57 -5.25 -10.55
C ILE A 27 -18.05 -4.88 -10.66
N LEU A 28 -18.80 -4.97 -9.56
CA LEU A 28 -20.23 -4.63 -9.54
C LEU A 28 -20.44 -3.14 -9.85
N PHE A 29 -19.71 -2.26 -9.17
CA PHE A 29 -19.86 -0.81 -9.38
C PHE A 29 -19.47 -0.39 -10.79
N ASN A 30 -18.39 -0.98 -11.32
CA ASN A 30 -17.96 -0.67 -12.68
C ASN A 30 -18.91 -1.26 -13.76
N ARG A 31 -19.49 -2.44 -13.51
CA ARG A 31 -20.42 -3.09 -14.45
C ARG A 31 -21.76 -2.37 -14.56
N TYR A 32 -22.22 -1.77 -13.47
CA TYR A 32 -23.50 -1.05 -13.40
C TYR A 32 -23.34 0.47 -13.47
N ASP A 33 -22.14 0.97 -13.81
CA ASP A 33 -21.79 2.40 -13.89
C ASP A 33 -22.24 3.18 -12.64
N ILE A 34 -22.11 2.55 -11.47
CA ILE A 34 -22.51 3.16 -10.21
C ILE A 34 -21.50 4.26 -9.86
N SER A 35 -21.97 5.49 -9.89
CA SER A 35 -21.24 6.66 -9.44
C SER A 35 -22.07 7.48 -8.45
N LEU A 36 -21.43 8.12 -7.50
CA LEU A 36 -22.07 9.04 -6.56
C LEU A 36 -21.54 10.45 -6.77
N ASN A 37 -22.46 11.40 -6.90
CA ASN A 37 -22.09 12.81 -7.00
C ASN A 37 -22.29 13.47 -5.63
N ILE A 38 -21.19 13.86 -4.98
CA ILE A 38 -21.19 14.46 -3.65
C ILE A 38 -20.45 15.79 -3.74
N TYR A 39 -21.11 16.89 -3.40
CA TYR A 39 -20.57 18.25 -3.46
C TYR A 39 -19.94 18.63 -4.82
N GLY A 40 -20.53 18.14 -5.94
CA GLY A 40 -20.05 18.45 -7.28
C GLY A 40 -18.84 17.63 -7.74
N GLN A 41 -18.40 16.67 -6.95
CA GLN A 41 -17.39 15.69 -7.34
C GLN A 41 -18.03 14.32 -7.60
N THR A 42 -17.68 13.70 -8.72
CA THR A 42 -18.16 12.37 -9.08
C THR A 42 -17.19 11.33 -8.56
N TYR A 43 -17.68 10.43 -7.73
CA TYR A 43 -16.93 9.29 -7.20
C TYR A 43 -17.29 8.05 -7.99
N GLU A 44 -16.34 7.54 -8.74
CA GLU A 44 -16.52 6.35 -9.58
C GLU A 44 -16.33 5.04 -8.80
N GLY A 45 -16.66 3.92 -9.43
CA GLY A 45 -16.71 2.59 -8.83
C GLY A 45 -15.47 2.18 -8.03
N PHE A 46 -14.26 2.59 -8.46
CA PHE A 46 -13.03 2.30 -7.73
C PHE A 46 -12.95 3.04 -6.38
N VAL A 47 -13.36 4.30 -6.36
CA VAL A 47 -13.34 5.11 -5.13
C VAL A 47 -14.41 4.62 -4.16
N LEU A 48 -15.59 4.26 -4.69
CA LEU A 48 -16.68 3.69 -3.89
C LEU A 48 -16.28 2.33 -3.28
N ALA A 49 -15.67 1.44 -4.07
CA ALA A 49 -15.16 0.17 -3.57
C ALA A 49 -14.09 0.38 -2.48
N THR A 50 -13.21 1.37 -2.64
CA THR A 50 -12.18 1.73 -1.65
C THR A 50 -12.80 2.25 -0.37
N THR A 51 -13.88 3.05 -0.47
CA THR A 51 -14.61 3.58 0.70
C THR A 51 -15.22 2.47 1.55
N ILE A 52 -15.68 1.39 0.92
CA ILE A 52 -16.19 0.20 1.62
C ILE A 52 -15.03 -0.67 2.14
N PHE A 53 -13.94 -0.76 1.39
CA PHE A 53 -12.80 -1.60 1.72
C PHE A 53 -12.09 -1.17 3.01
N ILE A 54 -11.92 0.15 3.23
CA ILE A 54 -11.24 0.68 4.43
C ILE A 54 -11.89 0.19 5.73
N PRO A 55 -13.20 0.40 5.99
CA PRO A 55 -13.80 -0.10 7.20
C PRO A 55 -13.78 -1.63 7.30
N ILE A 56 -13.94 -2.36 6.20
CA ILE A 56 -13.89 -3.82 6.21
C ILE A 56 -12.51 -4.32 6.64
N ILE A 57 -11.41 -3.79 6.10
CA ILE A 57 -10.07 -4.24 6.48
C ILE A 57 -9.73 -3.89 7.93
N LEU A 58 -10.21 -2.76 8.44
CA LEU A 58 -10.04 -2.39 9.85
C LEU A 58 -10.83 -3.34 10.77
N ILE A 59 -12.09 -3.64 10.43
CA ILE A 59 -12.94 -4.58 11.20
C ILE A 59 -12.32 -5.98 11.19
N THR A 60 -11.89 -6.49 10.04
CA THR A 60 -11.30 -7.82 9.94
C THR A 60 -9.95 -7.90 10.64
N THR A 61 -9.13 -6.86 10.59
CA THR A 61 -7.88 -6.79 11.35
C THR A 61 -8.14 -6.80 12.85
N PHE A 62 -9.12 -6.04 13.31
CA PHE A 62 -9.54 -6.03 14.72
C PHE A 62 -10.11 -7.39 15.16
N LEU A 63 -10.94 -8.03 14.32
CA LEU A 63 -11.49 -9.36 14.61
C LEU A 63 -10.39 -10.43 14.64
N THR A 64 -9.42 -10.37 13.74
CA THR A 64 -8.26 -11.27 13.77
C THR A 64 -7.53 -11.13 15.09
N TRP A 65 -7.22 -9.91 15.52
CA TRP A 65 -6.58 -9.68 16.81
C TRP A 65 -7.40 -10.22 17.98
N LYS A 66 -8.70 -9.97 17.99
CA LYS A 66 -9.59 -10.41 19.09
C LYS A 66 -9.77 -11.92 19.15
N LEU A 67 -9.80 -12.60 18.01
CA LEU A 67 -10.06 -14.05 17.92
C LEU A 67 -8.79 -14.91 18.05
N THR A 68 -7.65 -14.41 17.55
CA THR A 68 -6.40 -15.19 17.51
C THR A 68 -5.33 -14.67 18.48
N GLY A 69 -5.55 -13.47 19.07
CA GLY A 69 -4.57 -12.81 19.93
C GLY A 69 -3.40 -12.16 19.18
N GLU A 70 -3.25 -12.46 17.88
CA GLU A 70 -2.13 -12.01 17.05
C GLU A 70 -2.62 -11.52 15.70
N VAL A 71 -1.98 -10.47 15.18
CA VAL A 71 -2.18 -9.97 13.80
C VAL A 71 -0.88 -10.20 13.03
N SER A 72 -0.97 -10.75 11.82
CA SER A 72 0.22 -10.92 11.00
C SER A 72 0.81 -9.55 10.61
N LYS A 73 2.14 -9.46 10.55
CA LYS A 73 2.84 -8.23 10.15
C LYS A 73 2.38 -7.76 8.76
N MET A 74 2.11 -8.71 7.86
CA MET A 74 1.59 -8.43 6.52
C MET A 74 0.17 -7.86 6.57
N GLN A 75 -0.73 -8.40 7.37
CA GLN A 75 -2.09 -7.89 7.53
C GLN A 75 -2.09 -6.47 8.09
N LEU A 76 -1.28 -6.20 9.13
CA LEU A 76 -1.14 -4.87 9.69
C LEU A 76 -0.58 -3.87 8.67
N PHE A 77 0.46 -4.27 7.94
CA PHE A 77 1.06 -3.45 6.89
C PHE A 77 0.06 -3.15 5.78
N THR A 78 -0.68 -4.15 5.31
CA THR A 78 -1.75 -3.98 4.31
C THR A 78 -2.85 -3.04 4.82
N ALA A 79 -3.30 -3.19 6.06
CA ALA A 79 -4.30 -2.30 6.64
C ALA A 79 -3.82 -0.84 6.69
N ILE A 80 -2.58 -0.60 7.10
CA ILE A 80 -1.98 0.75 7.09
C ILE A 80 -1.93 1.32 5.67
N LEU A 81 -1.45 0.54 4.70
CA LEU A 81 -1.40 0.98 3.30
C LEU A 81 -2.79 1.33 2.76
N VAL A 82 -3.77 0.47 3.01
CA VAL A 82 -5.15 0.68 2.54
C VAL A 82 -5.76 1.94 3.18
N VAL A 83 -5.58 2.15 4.48
CA VAL A 83 -6.10 3.35 5.16
C VAL A 83 -5.42 4.61 4.63
N VAL A 84 -4.11 4.61 4.48
CA VAL A 84 -3.36 5.77 3.99
C VAL A 84 -3.70 6.05 2.52
N PHE A 85 -3.47 5.10 1.63
CA PHE A 85 -3.67 5.34 0.19
C PHE A 85 -5.13 5.37 -0.23
N GLY A 86 -5.97 4.53 0.38
CA GLY A 86 -7.41 4.54 0.15
C GLY A 86 -8.04 5.83 0.67
N GLY A 87 -7.70 6.26 1.89
CA GLY A 87 -8.14 7.53 2.44
C GLY A 87 -7.73 8.72 1.57
N MET A 88 -6.48 8.73 1.11
CA MET A 88 -6.01 9.75 0.18
C MET A 88 -6.74 9.71 -1.18
N THR A 89 -7.07 8.52 -1.69
CA THR A 89 -7.86 8.38 -2.93
C THR A 89 -9.26 8.97 -2.79
N ILE A 90 -9.89 8.81 -1.62
CA ILE A 90 -11.22 9.38 -1.35
C ILE A 90 -11.15 10.90 -1.19
N LEU A 91 -10.14 11.40 -0.47
CA LEU A 91 -10.01 12.83 -0.16
C LEU A 91 -9.59 13.68 -1.35
N PHE A 92 -8.73 13.14 -2.20
CA PHE A 92 -8.11 13.87 -3.30
C PHE A 92 -8.59 13.42 -4.67
N ASN A 93 -9.80 13.11 -4.90
CA ASN A 93 -10.40 12.66 -6.18
C ASN A 93 -10.06 13.61 -7.37
N ASP A 94 -8.77 13.90 -7.57
CA ASP A 94 -8.19 14.86 -8.54
C ASP A 94 -7.06 14.18 -9.32
N ASP A 95 -6.93 14.51 -10.62
CA ASP A 95 -5.87 14.04 -11.52
C ASP A 95 -4.46 14.35 -11.02
N ARG A 96 -4.29 15.46 -10.31
CA ARG A 96 -3.01 15.84 -9.69
C ARG A 96 -2.58 14.82 -8.64
N PHE A 97 -3.54 14.34 -7.86
CA PHE A 97 -3.28 13.31 -6.86
C PHE A 97 -2.83 11.98 -7.50
N PHE A 98 -3.37 11.64 -8.68
CA PHE A 98 -2.92 10.47 -9.41
C PHE A 98 -1.42 10.52 -9.72
N LYS A 99 -0.88 11.69 -10.07
CA LYS A 99 0.54 11.91 -10.34
C LYS A 99 1.40 11.93 -9.06
N MET A 100 0.81 12.27 -7.91
CA MET A 100 1.48 12.26 -6.61
C MET A 100 1.54 10.87 -5.97
N LYS A 101 0.70 9.92 -6.39
CA LYS A 101 0.67 8.56 -5.81
C LYS A 101 2.06 7.91 -5.74
N PRO A 102 2.88 7.90 -6.80
CA PRO A 102 4.23 7.32 -6.73
C PRO A 102 5.11 8.00 -5.68
N THR A 103 5.09 9.34 -5.58
CA THR A 103 5.84 10.09 -4.57
C THR A 103 5.51 9.62 -3.16
N LEU A 104 4.22 9.50 -2.86
CA LEU A 104 3.75 9.08 -1.53
C LEU A 104 4.18 7.66 -1.19
N VAL A 105 4.11 6.75 -2.17
CA VAL A 105 4.59 5.37 -2.01
C VAL A 105 6.09 5.37 -1.71
N TYR A 106 6.89 6.07 -2.50
CA TYR A 106 8.34 6.11 -2.31
C TYR A 106 8.72 6.74 -0.97
N PHE A 107 8.11 7.84 -0.59
CA PHE A 107 8.37 8.45 0.72
C PHE A 107 7.93 7.55 1.87
N LEU A 108 6.78 6.87 1.76
CA LEU A 108 6.35 5.94 2.80
C LEU A 108 7.39 4.82 3.00
N PHE A 109 7.84 4.16 1.93
CA PHE A 109 8.87 3.13 2.03
C PHE A 109 10.20 3.70 2.53
N GLY A 110 10.60 4.86 2.01
CA GLY A 110 11.79 5.56 2.47
C GLY A 110 11.75 5.86 3.97
N PHE A 111 10.65 6.40 4.48
CA PHE A 111 10.49 6.69 5.90
C PHE A 111 10.44 5.43 6.77
N VAL A 112 9.75 4.37 6.35
CA VAL A 112 9.72 3.10 7.09
C VAL A 112 11.14 2.55 7.24
N LEU A 113 11.91 2.51 6.15
CA LEU A 113 13.29 2.03 6.18
C LEU A 113 14.20 2.96 7.01
N LEU A 114 14.01 4.27 6.90
CA LEU A 114 14.75 5.26 7.69
C LEU A 114 14.53 5.06 9.20
N VAL A 115 13.28 4.85 9.61
CA VAL A 115 12.97 4.56 11.03
C VAL A 115 13.67 3.28 11.49
N GLY A 116 13.75 2.25 10.66
CA GLY A 116 14.53 1.05 10.94
C GLY A 116 16.01 1.37 11.16
N LEU A 117 16.60 2.13 10.24
CA LEU A 117 18.01 2.54 10.31
C LEU A 117 18.32 3.38 11.55
N LEU A 118 17.46 4.33 11.90
CA LEU A 118 17.60 5.15 13.11
C LEU A 118 17.52 4.31 14.40
N ARG A 119 16.83 3.18 14.36
CA ARG A 119 16.78 2.21 15.48
C ARG A 119 17.91 1.17 15.42
N GLY A 120 18.88 1.31 14.51
CA GLY A 120 19.97 0.36 14.34
C GLY A 120 19.52 -1.03 13.82
N LYS A 121 18.34 -1.10 13.15
CA LYS A 121 17.75 -2.33 12.62
C LYS A 121 17.49 -2.21 11.13
N SER A 122 17.74 -3.29 10.40
CA SER A 122 17.32 -3.40 9.01
C SER A 122 15.92 -4.03 8.93
N TYR A 123 14.93 -3.27 8.49
CA TYR A 123 13.61 -3.85 8.24
C TYR A 123 13.60 -4.71 6.97
N LEU A 124 14.51 -4.48 6.02
CA LEU A 124 14.71 -5.37 4.87
C LEU A 124 15.19 -6.76 5.29
N GLU A 125 16.13 -6.84 6.24
CA GLU A 125 16.55 -8.11 6.85
C GLU A 125 15.36 -8.85 7.48
N SER A 126 14.49 -8.12 8.18
CA SER A 126 13.30 -8.71 8.81
C SER A 126 12.30 -9.28 7.81
N LEU A 127 12.29 -8.78 6.57
CA LEU A 127 11.38 -9.22 5.50
C LEU A 127 12.01 -10.30 4.62
N MET A 128 13.29 -10.17 4.29
CA MET A 128 13.98 -10.96 3.26
C MET A 128 15.15 -11.79 3.78
N GLY A 129 15.46 -11.72 5.08
CA GLY A 129 16.62 -12.40 5.66
C GLY A 129 16.57 -13.92 5.56
N THR A 130 15.37 -14.51 5.44
CA THR A 130 15.21 -15.94 5.17
C THR A 130 15.49 -16.35 3.73
N MET A 131 15.40 -15.39 2.78
CA MET A 131 15.60 -15.63 1.34
C MET A 131 17.03 -15.35 0.90
N LEU A 132 17.67 -14.37 1.53
CA LEU A 132 19.02 -13.91 1.20
C LEU A 132 19.90 -13.97 2.46
N PRO A 133 20.74 -15.02 2.58
CA PRO A 133 21.67 -15.13 3.70
C PRO A 133 22.81 -14.09 3.54
N MET A 134 22.68 -12.97 4.24
CA MET A 134 23.70 -11.92 4.30
C MET A 134 24.00 -11.57 5.74
N GLU A 135 25.21 -11.09 6.00
CA GLU A 135 25.60 -10.56 7.29
C GLU A 135 24.82 -9.27 7.61
N ARG A 136 24.63 -9.00 8.90
CA ARG A 136 23.90 -7.83 9.38
C ARG A 136 24.45 -6.51 8.82
N GLU A 137 25.77 -6.43 8.65
CA GLU A 137 26.44 -5.24 8.09
C GLU A 137 26.00 -5.01 6.62
N GLY A 138 25.95 -6.07 5.82
CA GLY A 138 25.44 -6.02 4.44
C GLY A 138 24.00 -5.52 4.38
N TRP A 139 23.12 -6.02 5.27
CA TRP A 139 21.74 -5.57 5.39
C TRP A 139 21.64 -4.08 5.73
N MET A 140 22.47 -3.57 6.62
CA MET A 140 22.49 -2.14 6.95
C MET A 140 22.94 -1.27 5.79
N ILE A 141 23.95 -1.71 5.02
CA ILE A 141 24.42 -0.98 3.82
C ILE A 141 23.33 -0.91 2.76
N ILE A 142 22.71 -2.05 2.43
CA ILE A 142 21.61 -2.12 1.44
C ILE A 142 20.44 -1.27 1.90
N SER A 143 20.05 -1.35 3.17
CA SER A 143 18.95 -0.55 3.71
C SER A 143 19.19 0.95 3.54
N ARG A 144 20.41 1.45 3.80
CA ARG A 144 20.76 2.86 3.57
C ARG A 144 20.63 3.25 2.10
N ARG A 145 21.17 2.42 1.20
CA ARG A 145 21.13 2.69 -0.25
C ARG A 145 19.69 2.71 -0.76
N ILE A 146 18.89 1.72 -0.40
CA ILE A 146 17.48 1.63 -0.81
C ILE A 146 16.65 2.78 -0.20
N THR A 147 16.90 3.17 1.05
CA THR A 147 16.26 4.34 1.66
C THR A 147 16.55 5.62 0.86
N GLY A 148 17.84 5.87 0.56
CA GLY A 148 18.24 7.03 -0.26
C GLY A 148 17.62 6.98 -1.67
N PHE A 149 17.57 5.80 -2.27
CA PHE A 149 16.97 5.59 -3.59
C PHE A 149 15.45 5.87 -3.58
N PHE A 150 14.71 5.46 -2.57
CA PHE A 150 13.29 5.78 -2.47
C PHE A 150 13.05 7.28 -2.31
N PHE A 151 13.83 7.98 -1.48
CA PHE A 151 13.73 9.44 -1.39
C PHE A 151 14.08 10.11 -2.71
N PHE A 152 15.11 9.65 -3.41
CA PHE A 152 15.47 10.16 -4.73
C PHE A 152 14.34 9.96 -5.74
N LEU A 153 13.73 8.77 -5.82
CA LEU A 153 12.61 8.50 -6.71
C LEU A 153 11.38 9.37 -6.38
N GLY A 154 11.09 9.57 -5.10
CA GLY A 154 10.01 10.44 -4.67
C GLY A 154 10.21 11.89 -5.13
N LEU A 155 11.40 12.46 -4.89
CA LEU A 155 11.75 13.80 -5.34
C LEU A 155 11.77 13.92 -6.86
N LEU A 156 12.28 12.91 -7.54
CA LEU A 156 12.32 12.87 -9.00
C LEU A 156 10.91 12.85 -9.60
N ASN A 157 9.99 12.05 -9.04
CA ASN A 157 8.60 12.06 -9.48
C ASN A 157 7.93 13.42 -9.26
N GLU A 158 8.15 14.06 -8.08
CA GLU A 158 7.63 15.41 -7.82
C GLU A 158 8.15 16.42 -8.84
N PHE A 159 9.44 16.38 -9.15
CA PHE A 159 10.05 17.26 -10.14
C PHE A 159 9.44 17.05 -11.53
N VAL A 160 9.33 15.80 -11.98
CA VAL A 160 8.85 15.47 -13.33
C VAL A 160 7.40 15.90 -13.52
N TRP A 161 6.49 15.52 -12.60
CA TRP A 161 5.07 15.83 -12.80
C TRP A 161 4.73 17.31 -12.62
N ARG A 162 5.54 18.07 -11.87
CA ARG A 162 5.35 19.52 -11.70
C ARG A 162 5.92 20.35 -12.85
N THR A 163 6.99 19.85 -13.49
CA THR A 163 7.77 20.63 -14.47
C THR A 163 7.38 20.27 -15.90
N PHE A 164 7.00 19.02 -16.16
CA PHE A 164 6.73 18.53 -17.51
C PHE A 164 5.25 18.24 -17.76
N SER A 165 4.90 18.03 -19.05
CA SER A 165 3.54 17.67 -19.44
C SER A 165 3.13 16.29 -18.92
N THR A 166 1.82 16.03 -18.90
CA THR A 166 1.28 14.73 -18.49
C THR A 166 1.82 13.58 -19.33
N GLU A 167 2.02 13.81 -20.62
CA GLU A 167 2.59 12.80 -21.55
C GLU A 167 4.02 12.42 -21.16
N VAL A 168 4.88 13.42 -20.89
CA VAL A 168 6.27 13.18 -20.43
C VAL A 168 6.28 12.42 -19.12
N TRP A 169 5.38 12.77 -18.18
CA TRP A 169 5.27 12.05 -16.92
C TRP A 169 4.83 10.59 -17.12
N VAL A 170 3.89 10.29 -18.03
CA VAL A 170 3.49 8.92 -18.38
C VAL A 170 4.65 8.12 -18.95
N TYR A 171 5.41 8.71 -19.87
CA TYR A 171 6.62 8.07 -20.41
C TYR A 171 7.66 7.81 -19.32
N PHE A 172 7.91 8.79 -18.47
CA PHE A 172 8.82 8.64 -17.33
C PHE A 172 8.37 7.51 -16.39
N LYS A 173 7.10 7.45 -16.04
CA LYS A 173 6.55 6.40 -15.19
C LYS A 173 6.67 5.02 -15.83
N THR A 174 6.37 4.91 -17.12
CA THR A 174 6.34 3.62 -17.82
C THR A 174 7.73 3.09 -18.12
N PHE A 175 8.64 3.93 -18.55
CA PHE A 175 9.98 3.51 -18.99
C PHE A 175 11.06 3.89 -17.98
N GLY A 176 11.02 5.08 -17.41
CA GLY A 176 12.07 5.56 -16.50
C GLY A 176 12.10 4.80 -15.18
N LEU A 177 10.92 4.55 -14.58
CA LEU A 177 10.83 3.82 -13.32
C LEU A 177 10.89 2.29 -13.49
N SER A 178 10.68 1.77 -14.70
CA SER A 178 10.82 0.33 -14.98
C SER A 178 12.28 -0.09 -15.20
N ILE A 179 13.16 0.85 -15.44
CA ILE A 179 14.61 0.62 -15.68
C ILE A 179 15.42 0.89 -14.39
N ALA A 180 14.87 1.63 -13.44
CA ALA A 180 15.52 1.99 -12.18
C ALA A 180 15.35 0.92 -11.09
#